data_fb3ce4ebeee309f2703c2826004d99f3
#
_entry.id   fb3ce4ebeee309f2703c2826004d99f3
#
_cell.length_a   1.000
_cell.length_b   1.000
_cell.length_c   1.000
_cell.angle_alpha   90.00
_cell.angle_beta   90.00
_cell.angle_gamma   90.00
#
_symmetry.space_group_name_H-M   'P 1'
#
loop_
_entity.id
_entity.type
_entity.pdbx_description
1 polymer ?
#
loop_
_entity_poly.entity_id
_entity_poly.type
_entity_poly.pdbx_seq_one_letter_code
_entity_poly.pdbx_strand_id
1 'polypeptide(L)'
;MKISAEQIQENWAQLQNVINTTYEGERLKNILLLHDHFKDRMMLAPASGTKWFHNAFPGGYTAHVLNVIKWALEYYKMFEKMDMHVSDLTKENVIFCAMFHDLGKIGDMDNDYYITQPDDWKAKKWGRPYDHNPELHWMSVTDRSFWLLNQFNIPMSQQEFLGLRMADGLYEDANKPYFFEGAEWKAIKSNIGFIIHYADSSATRWEKEQYMLS
;
A
#
# COMPACT_ATOMS: atom_id res chain seq x y z
N MET A 1 19.38 4.79 -0.09
CA MET A 1 19.39 3.57 -0.93
C MET A 1 18.77 3.91 -2.28
N LYS A 2 19.28 3.39 -3.36
CA LYS A 2 18.65 3.41 -4.68
C LYS A 2 18.68 1.98 -5.18
N ILE A 3 17.60 1.53 -5.79
CA ILE A 3 17.59 0.22 -6.47
C ILE A 3 17.96 0.39 -7.95
N SER A 4 18.51 -0.65 -8.57
CA SER A 4 18.88 -0.62 -9.97
C SER A 4 17.65 -0.77 -10.89
N ALA A 5 17.81 -0.47 -12.18
CA ALA A 5 16.73 -0.68 -13.15
C ALA A 5 16.33 -2.16 -13.24
N GLU A 6 17.31 -3.07 -13.13
CA GLU A 6 17.08 -4.50 -13.09
C GLU A 6 16.21 -4.88 -11.88
N GLN A 7 16.52 -4.33 -10.70
CA GLN A 7 15.73 -4.59 -9.49
C GLN A 7 14.30 -4.07 -9.60
N ILE A 8 14.08 -2.91 -10.25
CA ILE A 8 12.73 -2.40 -10.55
C ILE A 8 11.96 -3.40 -11.42
N GLN A 9 12.60 -3.94 -12.46
CA GLN A 9 11.99 -4.94 -13.34
C GLN A 9 11.68 -6.26 -12.59
N GLU A 10 12.60 -6.72 -11.76
CA GLU A 10 12.40 -7.92 -10.93
C GLU A 10 11.25 -7.75 -9.94
N ASN A 11 11.17 -6.60 -9.24
CA ASN A 11 10.09 -6.29 -8.33
C ASN A 11 8.74 -6.27 -9.06
N TRP A 12 8.68 -5.65 -10.25
CA TRP A 12 7.48 -5.67 -11.06
C TRP A 12 7.07 -7.08 -11.47
N ALA A 13 8.00 -7.88 -11.97
CA ALA A 13 7.75 -9.28 -12.34
C ALA A 13 7.26 -10.10 -11.14
N GLN A 14 7.84 -9.89 -9.95
CA GLN A 14 7.41 -10.54 -8.72
C GLN A 14 5.98 -10.14 -8.34
N LEU A 15 5.62 -8.85 -8.42
CA LEU A 15 4.26 -8.39 -8.15
C LEU A 15 3.26 -8.98 -9.14
N GLN A 16 3.59 -9.01 -10.45
CA GLN A 16 2.75 -9.66 -11.46
C GLN A 16 2.57 -11.16 -11.20
N ASN A 17 3.62 -11.84 -10.73
CA ASN A 17 3.51 -13.25 -10.34
C ASN A 17 2.58 -13.45 -9.14
N VAL A 18 2.66 -12.60 -8.11
CA VAL A 18 1.72 -12.63 -6.98
C VAL A 18 0.28 -12.49 -7.46
N ILE A 19 -0.01 -11.53 -8.35
CA ILE A 19 -1.35 -11.31 -8.90
C ILE A 19 -1.84 -12.57 -9.63
N ASN A 20 -1.06 -13.09 -10.57
CA ASN A 20 -1.43 -14.23 -11.41
C ASN A 20 -1.60 -15.55 -10.61
N THR A 21 -0.94 -15.67 -9.47
CA THR A 21 -1.05 -16.87 -8.60
C THR A 21 -2.13 -16.74 -7.53
N THR A 22 -2.63 -15.54 -7.28
CA THR A 22 -3.60 -15.27 -6.22
C THR A 22 -5.03 -15.16 -6.73
N TYR A 23 -5.21 -14.54 -7.90
CA TYR A 23 -6.53 -14.20 -8.43
C TYR A 23 -6.86 -14.98 -9.69
N GLU A 24 -8.15 -15.08 -9.99
CA GLU A 24 -8.66 -15.75 -11.19
C GLU A 24 -9.88 -15.00 -11.78
N GLY A 25 -10.33 -15.43 -12.94
CA GLY A 25 -11.55 -14.96 -13.61
C GLY A 25 -11.55 -13.45 -13.87
N GLU A 26 -12.71 -12.84 -13.68
CA GLU A 26 -12.90 -11.41 -13.98
C GLU A 26 -12.14 -10.50 -13.01
N ARG A 27 -11.97 -10.93 -11.76
CA ARG A 27 -11.19 -10.18 -10.77
C ARG A 27 -9.73 -10.06 -11.20
N LEU A 28 -9.10 -11.14 -11.61
CA LEU A 28 -7.74 -11.14 -12.18
C LEU A 28 -7.66 -10.20 -13.37
N LYS A 29 -8.58 -10.31 -14.32
CA LYS A 29 -8.61 -9.46 -15.52
C LYS A 29 -8.65 -7.98 -15.16
N ASN A 30 -9.51 -7.58 -14.24
CA ASN A 30 -9.65 -6.18 -13.85
C ASN A 30 -8.43 -5.65 -13.07
N ILE A 31 -7.82 -6.48 -12.21
CA ILE A 31 -6.57 -6.15 -11.54
C ILE A 31 -5.44 -5.97 -12.56
N LEU A 32 -5.32 -6.85 -13.54
CA LEU A 32 -4.31 -6.73 -14.60
C LEU A 32 -4.53 -5.49 -15.46
N LEU A 33 -5.77 -5.11 -15.77
CA LEU A 33 -6.09 -3.87 -16.50
C LEU A 33 -5.64 -2.64 -15.72
N LEU A 34 -5.87 -2.59 -14.40
CA LEU A 34 -5.40 -1.51 -13.53
C LEU A 34 -3.86 -1.45 -13.53
N HIS A 35 -3.20 -2.60 -13.37
CA HIS A 35 -1.75 -2.69 -13.36
C HIS A 35 -1.11 -2.32 -14.70
N ASP A 36 -1.73 -2.69 -15.82
CA ASP A 36 -1.27 -2.33 -17.16
C ASP A 36 -1.41 -0.82 -17.40
N HIS A 37 -2.56 -0.25 -17.01
CA HIS A 37 -2.82 1.19 -17.14
C HIS A 37 -1.79 2.03 -16.37
N PHE A 38 -1.46 1.63 -15.15
CA PHE A 38 -0.53 2.37 -14.28
C PHE A 38 0.89 1.81 -14.24
N LYS A 39 1.25 0.91 -15.16
CA LYS A 39 2.53 0.19 -15.14
C LYS A 39 3.73 1.09 -14.88
N ASP A 40 3.92 2.09 -15.71
CA ASP A 40 5.11 2.96 -15.64
C ASP A 40 5.14 3.76 -14.33
N ARG A 41 3.98 4.24 -13.86
CA ARG A 41 3.86 4.92 -12.57
C ARG A 41 4.18 3.98 -11.41
N MET A 42 3.58 2.79 -11.35
CA MET A 42 3.83 1.81 -10.30
C MET A 42 5.29 1.37 -10.26
N MET A 43 5.91 1.21 -11.42
CA MET A 43 7.33 0.84 -11.53
C MET A 43 8.26 1.95 -11.07
N LEU A 44 7.90 3.23 -11.27
CA LEU A 44 8.80 4.37 -11.03
C LEU A 44 8.43 5.23 -9.82
N ALA A 45 7.21 5.12 -9.29
CA ALA A 45 6.77 5.90 -8.15
C ALA A 45 7.64 5.61 -6.90
N PRO A 46 7.91 6.64 -6.07
CA PRO A 46 8.44 6.44 -4.73
C PRO A 46 7.32 5.99 -3.78
N ALA A 47 7.67 5.32 -2.68
CA ALA A 47 6.70 5.01 -1.62
C ALA A 47 6.39 6.22 -0.72
N SER A 48 7.30 7.19 -0.64
CA SER A 48 7.12 8.42 0.13
C SER A 48 7.80 9.62 -0.51
N GLY A 49 7.38 10.83 -0.13
CA GLY A 49 7.97 12.07 -0.62
C GLY A 49 9.30 12.45 0.05
N THR A 50 9.65 11.85 1.19
CA THR A 50 10.82 12.23 1.96
C THR A 50 11.69 11.04 2.37
N LYS A 51 13.01 11.27 2.43
CA LYS A 51 14.01 10.27 2.89
C LYS A 51 13.80 9.85 4.35
N TRP A 52 13.11 10.68 5.14
CA TRP A 52 12.88 10.43 6.57
C TRP A 52 11.80 9.39 6.84
N PHE A 53 11.00 9.06 5.82
CA PHE A 53 10.05 7.97 5.91
C PHE A 53 10.66 6.67 5.37
N HIS A 54 10.28 6.24 4.18
CA HIS A 54 10.77 5.00 3.59
C HIS A 54 10.75 5.10 2.06
N ASN A 55 11.66 4.42 1.39
CA ASN A 55 11.70 4.20 -0.06
C ASN A 55 11.38 5.43 -0.93
N ALA A 56 11.93 6.61 -0.57
CA ALA A 56 11.79 7.85 -1.34
C ALA A 56 12.74 7.87 -2.55
N PHE A 57 12.58 6.91 -3.45
CA PHE A 57 13.38 6.72 -4.67
C PHE A 57 12.56 6.02 -5.76
N PRO A 58 12.96 6.10 -7.05
CA PRO A 58 12.25 5.44 -8.14
C PRO A 58 12.15 3.93 -7.91
N GLY A 59 10.96 3.37 -8.05
CA GLY A 59 10.66 1.96 -7.78
C GLY A 59 10.36 1.64 -6.31
N GLY A 60 10.41 2.66 -5.44
CA GLY A 60 10.13 2.51 -4.01
C GLY A 60 8.73 2.00 -3.71
N TYR A 61 7.73 2.43 -4.47
CA TYR A 61 6.34 2.00 -4.30
C TYR A 61 6.19 0.48 -4.45
N THR A 62 6.61 -0.09 -5.57
CA THR A 62 6.47 -1.53 -5.82
C THR A 62 7.29 -2.35 -4.83
N ALA A 63 8.49 -1.89 -4.46
CA ALA A 63 9.31 -2.53 -3.45
C ALA A 63 8.61 -2.56 -2.08
N HIS A 64 7.98 -1.44 -1.68
CA HIS A 64 7.21 -1.34 -0.44
C HIS A 64 5.99 -2.27 -0.45
N VAL A 65 5.19 -2.26 -1.51
CA VAL A 65 4.03 -3.16 -1.67
C VAL A 65 4.44 -4.63 -1.47
N LEU A 66 5.53 -5.07 -2.09
CA LEU A 66 6.03 -6.45 -1.93
C LEU A 66 6.45 -6.75 -0.48
N ASN A 67 7.08 -5.81 0.20
CA ASN A 67 7.44 -5.93 1.61
C ASN A 67 6.19 -6.03 2.49
N VAL A 68 5.19 -5.16 2.25
CA VAL A 68 3.92 -5.21 3.02
C VAL A 68 3.19 -6.52 2.80
N ILE A 69 3.13 -7.05 1.57
CA ILE A 69 2.57 -8.39 1.30
C ILE A 69 3.28 -9.47 2.13
N LYS A 70 4.61 -9.44 2.15
CA LYS A 70 5.41 -10.40 2.92
C LYS A 70 5.10 -10.30 4.42
N TRP A 71 5.13 -9.11 5.01
CA TRP A 71 4.83 -8.90 6.42
C TRP A 71 3.38 -9.26 6.75
N ALA A 72 2.42 -8.91 5.90
CA ALA A 72 1.00 -9.22 6.11
C ALA A 72 0.75 -10.73 6.18
N LEU A 73 1.40 -11.51 5.31
CA LEU A 73 1.30 -12.97 5.34
C LEU A 73 1.94 -13.57 6.60
N GLU A 74 3.03 -12.99 7.12
CA GLU A 74 3.62 -13.44 8.38
C GLU A 74 2.74 -13.08 9.59
N TYR A 75 2.16 -11.87 9.62
CA TYR A 75 1.19 -11.49 10.66
C TYR A 75 -0.07 -12.37 10.61
N TYR A 76 -0.58 -12.68 9.43
CA TYR A 76 -1.72 -13.57 9.27
C TYR A 76 -1.44 -14.94 9.92
N LYS A 77 -0.30 -15.58 9.58
CA LYS A 77 0.13 -16.84 10.18
C LYS A 77 0.34 -16.73 11.71
N MET A 78 0.90 -15.62 12.17
CA MET A 78 1.09 -15.38 13.60
C MET A 78 -0.25 -15.30 14.32
N PHE A 79 -1.24 -14.60 13.77
CA PHE A 79 -2.57 -14.47 14.35
C PHE A 79 -3.28 -15.84 14.40
N GLU A 80 -3.19 -16.66 13.35
CA GLU A 80 -3.66 -18.04 13.38
C GLU A 80 -3.02 -18.85 14.52
N LYS A 81 -1.69 -18.78 14.63
CA LYS A 81 -0.94 -19.51 15.67
C LYS A 81 -1.27 -19.07 17.10
N MET A 82 -1.68 -17.82 17.27
CA MET A 82 -2.04 -17.22 18.57
C MET A 82 -3.53 -17.34 18.88
N ASP A 83 -4.27 -18.15 18.11
CA ASP A 83 -5.72 -18.33 18.23
C ASP A 83 -6.53 -17.03 18.15
N MET A 84 -6.00 -16.01 17.48
CA MET A 84 -6.75 -14.80 17.16
C MET A 84 -7.76 -15.08 16.03
N HIS A 85 -8.91 -14.39 16.06
CA HIS A 85 -9.95 -14.60 15.08
C HIS A 85 -9.52 -14.16 13.67
N VAL A 86 -9.25 -15.13 12.81
CA VAL A 86 -8.94 -14.95 11.38
C VAL A 86 -9.66 -15.95 10.49
N SER A 87 -10.61 -16.71 11.05
CA SER A 87 -11.29 -17.82 10.36
C SER A 87 -12.16 -17.39 9.17
N ASP A 88 -12.56 -16.13 9.11
CA ASP A 88 -13.30 -15.50 8.02
C ASP A 88 -12.40 -14.81 7.00
N LEU A 89 -11.08 -14.86 7.18
CA LEU A 89 -10.08 -14.27 6.29
C LEU A 89 -9.46 -15.34 5.39
N THR A 90 -9.18 -14.94 4.17
CA THR A 90 -8.38 -15.73 3.23
C THR A 90 -7.04 -15.05 2.98
N LYS A 91 -6.05 -15.82 2.51
CA LYS A 91 -4.78 -15.24 2.04
C LYS A 91 -5.02 -14.23 0.91
N GLU A 92 -6.03 -14.47 0.07
CA GLU A 92 -6.42 -13.55 -1.01
C GLU A 92 -6.82 -12.18 -0.45
N ASN A 93 -7.66 -12.12 0.61
CA ASN A 93 -8.03 -10.87 1.26
C ASN A 93 -6.82 -10.12 1.82
N VAL A 94 -5.90 -10.85 2.47
CA VAL A 94 -4.68 -10.27 3.05
C VAL A 94 -3.77 -9.70 1.97
N ILE A 95 -3.54 -10.46 0.89
CA ILE A 95 -2.73 -10.01 -0.26
C ILE A 95 -3.39 -8.80 -0.93
N PHE A 96 -4.72 -8.83 -1.12
CA PHE A 96 -5.47 -7.71 -1.69
C PHE A 96 -5.24 -6.41 -0.91
N CYS A 97 -5.46 -6.46 0.39
CA CYS A 97 -5.29 -5.28 1.23
C CYS A 97 -3.84 -4.78 1.24
N ALA A 98 -2.87 -5.70 1.37
CA ALA A 98 -1.45 -5.35 1.35
C ALA A 98 -1.00 -4.76 0.00
N MET A 99 -1.59 -5.24 -1.12
CA MET A 99 -1.26 -4.75 -2.46
C MET A 99 -1.84 -3.36 -2.74
N PHE A 100 -3.04 -3.07 -2.22
CA PHE A 100 -3.78 -1.86 -2.58
C PHE A 100 -3.86 -0.80 -1.47
N HIS A 101 -3.25 -1.03 -0.27
CA HIS A 101 -3.31 -0.07 0.84
C HIS A 101 -2.83 1.32 0.44
N ASP A 102 -1.80 1.40 -0.38
CA ASP A 102 -1.14 2.61 -0.86
C ASP A 102 -1.45 2.96 -2.32
N LEU A 103 -2.44 2.31 -2.95
CA LEU A 103 -2.76 2.53 -4.37
C LEU A 103 -3.00 4.01 -4.71
N GLY A 104 -3.58 4.77 -3.78
CA GLY A 104 -3.79 6.20 -3.96
C GLY A 104 -2.52 7.03 -4.17
N LYS A 105 -1.34 6.49 -3.82
CA LYS A 105 -0.04 7.11 -4.08
C LYS A 105 0.41 7.02 -5.55
N ILE A 106 -0.36 6.37 -6.41
CA ILE A 106 -0.11 6.34 -7.87
C ILE A 106 -0.67 7.59 -8.57
N GLY A 107 -1.59 8.29 -7.94
CA GLY A 107 -2.24 9.47 -8.50
C GLY A 107 -3.67 9.21 -8.96
N ASP A 108 -4.15 9.95 -9.95
CA ASP A 108 -5.44 9.73 -10.60
C ASP A 108 -5.25 9.15 -12.02
N MET A 109 -6.30 9.18 -12.84
CA MET A 109 -6.23 8.60 -14.18
C MET A 109 -5.21 9.31 -15.08
N ASP A 110 -4.96 10.60 -14.85
CA ASP A 110 -4.16 11.45 -15.73
C ASP A 110 -2.84 11.90 -15.08
N ASN A 111 -2.80 12.05 -13.75
CA ASN A 111 -1.72 12.71 -13.02
C ASN A 111 -1.07 11.81 -11.99
N ASP A 112 0.26 11.86 -11.89
CA ASP A 112 1.03 11.19 -10.85
C ASP A 112 0.80 11.85 -9.49
N TYR A 113 0.83 11.07 -8.40
CA TYR A 113 0.71 11.59 -7.04
C TYR A 113 1.93 12.39 -6.60
N TYR A 114 3.12 11.91 -6.96
CA TYR A 114 4.38 12.55 -6.68
C TYR A 114 5.02 13.13 -7.94
N ILE A 115 5.52 14.35 -7.82
CA ILE A 115 6.39 14.98 -8.80
C ILE A 115 7.79 15.13 -8.20
N THR A 116 8.83 15.15 -9.05
CA THR A 116 10.18 15.47 -8.60
C THR A 116 10.18 16.86 -7.97
N GLN A 117 10.80 17.01 -6.79
CA GLN A 117 10.91 18.29 -6.10
C GLN A 117 11.60 19.33 -7.01
N PRO A 118 10.90 20.41 -7.41
CA PRO A 118 11.47 21.39 -8.32
C PRO A 118 12.56 22.27 -7.66
N ASP A 119 12.60 22.32 -6.33
CA ASP A 119 13.58 23.09 -5.56
C ASP A 119 14.69 22.17 -5.04
N ASP A 120 15.84 22.22 -5.71
CA ASP A 120 17.02 21.45 -5.34
C ASP A 120 17.50 21.69 -3.90
N TRP A 121 17.32 22.89 -3.36
CA TRP A 121 17.70 23.20 -1.98
C TRP A 121 16.79 22.46 -0.99
N LYS A 122 15.46 22.44 -1.23
CA LYS A 122 14.50 21.67 -0.42
C LYS A 122 14.79 20.19 -0.52
N ALA A 123 15.03 19.68 -1.72
CA ALA A 123 15.35 18.28 -1.95
C ALA A 123 16.57 17.84 -1.12
N LYS A 124 17.64 18.65 -1.10
CA LYS A 124 18.89 18.35 -0.38
C LYS A 124 18.80 18.62 1.12
N LYS A 125 18.36 19.82 1.52
CA LYS A 125 18.37 20.26 2.92
C LYS A 125 17.30 19.58 3.77
N TRP A 126 16.10 19.39 3.20
CA TRP A 126 14.99 18.77 3.91
C TRP A 126 14.86 17.27 3.62
N GLY A 127 15.74 16.70 2.77
CA GLY A 127 15.64 15.30 2.39
C GLY A 127 14.32 14.95 1.70
N ARG A 128 13.76 15.90 0.90
CA ARG A 128 12.46 15.78 0.25
C ARG A 128 12.63 15.74 -1.28
N PRO A 129 13.01 14.59 -1.86
CA PRO A 129 13.24 14.46 -3.30
C PRO A 129 11.96 14.55 -4.15
N TYR A 130 10.80 14.36 -3.54
CA TYR A 130 9.50 14.45 -4.22
C TYR A 130 8.54 15.37 -3.47
N ASP A 131 7.62 15.96 -4.21
CA ASP A 131 6.52 16.76 -3.68
C ASP A 131 5.18 16.22 -4.19
N HIS A 132 4.09 16.61 -3.54
CA HIS A 132 2.75 16.28 -4.04
C HIS A 132 2.46 17.04 -5.33
N ASN A 133 1.80 16.38 -6.27
CA ASN A 133 1.39 17.02 -7.52
C ASN A 133 0.22 17.99 -7.25
N PRO A 134 0.38 19.29 -7.51
CA PRO A 134 -0.66 20.28 -7.25
C PRO A 134 -1.85 20.17 -8.21
N GLU A 135 -1.73 19.45 -9.32
CA GLU A 135 -2.81 19.24 -10.29
C GLU A 135 -3.84 18.20 -9.79
N LEU A 136 -3.51 17.44 -8.75
CA LEU A 136 -4.43 16.46 -8.18
C LEU A 136 -5.50 17.13 -7.31
N HIS A 137 -6.75 16.73 -7.47
CA HIS A 137 -7.75 16.94 -6.44
C HIS A 137 -7.32 16.30 -5.13
N TRP A 138 -7.48 17.04 -4.05
CA TRP A 138 -7.15 16.50 -2.74
C TRP A 138 -8.08 15.32 -2.39
N MET A 139 -7.47 14.21 -2.05
CA MET A 139 -8.09 13.01 -1.46
C MET A 139 -7.09 12.40 -0.48
N SER A 140 -7.57 11.72 0.58
CA SER A 140 -6.70 10.82 1.34
C SER A 140 -6.19 9.71 0.41
N VAL A 141 -5.05 9.11 0.77
CA VAL A 141 -4.51 7.97 -0.01
C VAL A 141 -5.51 6.83 -0.04
N THR A 142 -6.12 6.52 1.09
CA THR A 142 -7.14 5.47 1.23
C THR A 142 -8.37 5.74 0.36
N ASP A 143 -8.92 6.96 0.39
CA ASP A 143 -10.12 7.29 -0.41
C ASP A 143 -9.81 7.24 -1.91
N ARG A 144 -8.62 7.66 -2.32
CA ARG A 144 -8.16 7.55 -3.71
C ARG A 144 -7.97 6.08 -4.11
N SER A 145 -7.46 5.23 -3.21
CA SER A 145 -7.37 3.79 -3.46
C SER A 145 -8.75 3.20 -3.75
N PHE A 146 -9.76 3.52 -2.93
CA PHE A 146 -11.14 3.08 -3.17
C PHE A 146 -11.68 3.58 -4.49
N TRP A 147 -11.45 4.85 -4.81
CA TRP A 147 -11.91 5.44 -6.07
C TRP A 147 -11.26 4.73 -7.27
N LEU A 148 -9.95 4.50 -7.26
CA LEU A 148 -9.23 3.80 -8.34
C LEU A 148 -9.74 2.36 -8.52
N LEU A 149 -9.90 1.60 -7.44
CA LEU A 149 -10.45 0.24 -7.50
C LEU A 149 -11.83 0.23 -8.15
N ASN A 150 -12.67 1.22 -7.84
CA ASN A 150 -13.99 1.36 -8.46
C ASN A 150 -13.90 1.71 -9.96
N GLN A 151 -12.95 2.55 -10.41
CA GLN A 151 -12.76 2.88 -11.83
C GLN A 151 -12.45 1.63 -12.69
N PHE A 152 -11.77 0.65 -12.10
CA PHE A 152 -11.42 -0.61 -12.78
C PHE A 152 -12.38 -1.77 -12.48
N ASN A 153 -13.55 -1.49 -11.90
CA ASN A 153 -14.54 -2.51 -11.54
C ASN A 153 -13.95 -3.65 -10.69
N ILE A 154 -13.12 -3.30 -9.71
CA ILE A 154 -12.54 -4.25 -8.75
C ILE A 154 -13.36 -4.17 -7.45
N PRO A 155 -14.36 -5.05 -7.28
CA PRO A 155 -15.18 -5.04 -6.07
C PRO A 155 -14.37 -5.50 -4.87
N MET A 156 -14.71 -4.94 -3.70
CA MET A 156 -14.12 -5.30 -2.42
C MET A 156 -15.14 -6.03 -1.57
N SER A 157 -14.70 -7.07 -0.86
CA SER A 157 -15.45 -7.64 0.25
C SER A 157 -15.45 -6.65 1.44
N GLN A 158 -16.34 -6.90 2.42
CA GLN A 158 -16.36 -6.11 3.65
C GLN A 158 -15.00 -6.19 4.40
N GLN A 159 -14.37 -7.36 4.39
CA GLN A 159 -13.05 -7.57 4.99
C GLN A 159 -11.98 -6.73 4.29
N GLU A 160 -11.96 -6.74 2.97
CA GLU A 160 -10.99 -5.96 2.19
C GLU A 160 -11.20 -4.46 2.37
N PHE A 161 -12.44 -3.99 2.43
CA PHE A 161 -12.74 -2.60 2.75
C PHE A 161 -12.17 -2.21 4.12
N LEU A 162 -12.40 -3.02 5.17
CA LEU A 162 -11.87 -2.77 6.51
C LEU A 162 -10.34 -2.80 6.53
N GLY A 163 -9.72 -3.75 5.84
CA GLY A 163 -8.27 -3.86 5.74
C GLY A 163 -7.62 -2.62 5.13
N LEU A 164 -8.16 -2.15 4.01
CA LEU A 164 -7.70 -0.92 3.36
C LEU A 164 -7.99 0.33 4.20
N ARG A 165 -9.20 0.41 4.79
CA ARG A 165 -9.62 1.56 5.61
C ARG A 165 -8.70 1.78 6.81
N MET A 166 -8.27 0.70 7.45
CA MET A 166 -7.49 0.75 8.67
C MET A 166 -5.97 0.79 8.44
N ALA A 167 -5.48 0.67 7.21
CA ALA A 167 -4.05 0.53 6.91
C ALA A 167 -3.20 1.64 7.55
N ASP A 168 -3.59 2.90 7.39
CA ASP A 168 -2.90 4.07 7.95
C ASP A 168 -3.01 4.17 9.50
N GLY A 169 -3.75 3.26 10.13
CA GLY A 169 -3.93 3.27 11.58
C GLY A 169 -4.46 4.61 12.10
N LEU A 170 -3.92 5.06 13.23
CA LEU A 170 -4.31 6.32 13.88
C LEU A 170 -3.64 7.56 13.27
N TYR A 171 -2.82 7.42 12.22
CA TYR A 171 -2.34 8.56 11.43
C TYR A 171 -3.48 9.23 10.65
N GLU A 172 -4.52 8.47 10.32
CA GLU A 172 -5.75 8.99 9.73
C GLU A 172 -6.83 9.12 10.83
N ASP A 173 -7.21 10.35 11.17
CA ASP A 173 -8.20 10.63 12.24
C ASP A 173 -9.54 9.94 12.02
N ALA A 174 -9.97 9.75 10.77
CA ALA A 174 -11.18 9.03 10.41
C ALA A 174 -11.17 7.55 10.80
N ASN A 175 -10.00 7.00 11.14
CA ASN A 175 -9.85 5.62 11.58
C ASN A 175 -10.07 5.43 13.09
N LYS A 176 -10.07 6.51 13.89
CA LYS A 176 -10.27 6.42 15.36
C LYS A 176 -11.47 5.57 15.78
N PRO A 177 -12.67 5.68 15.15
CA PRO A 177 -13.81 4.85 15.52
C PRO A 177 -13.60 3.34 15.32
N TYR A 178 -12.67 2.94 14.44
CA TYR A 178 -12.34 1.54 14.18
C TYR A 178 -11.33 0.98 15.17
N PHE A 179 -10.48 1.83 15.78
CA PHE A 179 -9.48 1.42 16.75
C PHE A 179 -9.95 1.57 18.21
N PHE A 180 -10.90 2.49 18.45
CA PHE A 180 -11.45 2.74 19.79
C PHE A 180 -12.85 2.16 19.90
N GLU A 181 -12.93 0.86 20.11
CA GLU A 181 -14.17 0.15 20.35
C GLU A 181 -14.78 0.57 21.69
N GLY A 182 -15.89 1.31 21.65
CA GLY A 182 -16.51 1.83 22.87
C GLY A 182 -17.75 1.04 23.34
N ALA A 183 -18.27 0.15 22.52
CA ALA A 183 -19.45 -0.66 22.80
C ALA A 183 -19.44 -1.93 21.95
N GLU A 184 -20.03 -3.01 22.46
CA GLU A 184 -20.07 -4.33 21.80
C GLU A 184 -20.57 -4.27 20.33
N TRP A 185 -21.59 -3.44 20.04
CA TRP A 185 -22.14 -3.28 18.70
C TRP A 185 -21.21 -2.49 17.75
N LYS A 186 -20.15 -1.84 18.26
CA LYS A 186 -19.11 -1.18 17.47
C LYS A 186 -17.89 -2.06 17.24
N ALA A 187 -17.85 -3.27 17.80
CA ALA A 187 -16.72 -4.15 17.66
C ALA A 187 -16.49 -4.53 16.19
N ILE A 188 -15.28 -4.33 15.71
CA ILE A 188 -14.83 -4.82 14.40
C ILE A 188 -14.59 -6.32 14.55
N LYS A 189 -15.51 -7.12 14.04
CA LYS A 189 -15.39 -8.59 14.09
C LYS A 189 -14.42 -9.13 13.04
N SER A 190 -13.25 -8.45 12.87
CA SER A 190 -12.22 -8.84 11.91
C SER A 190 -10.88 -8.31 12.34
N ASN A 191 -9.83 -9.11 12.17
CA ASN A 191 -8.45 -8.72 12.45
C ASN A 191 -7.67 -8.22 11.21
N ILE A 192 -8.30 -8.17 10.03
CA ILE A 192 -7.58 -7.82 8.79
C ILE A 192 -6.99 -6.41 8.84
N GLY A 193 -7.71 -5.44 9.39
CA GLY A 193 -7.22 -4.07 9.52
C GLY A 193 -5.97 -3.97 10.39
N PHE A 194 -5.92 -4.73 11.50
CA PHE A 194 -4.73 -4.80 12.36
C PHE A 194 -3.57 -5.50 11.66
N ILE A 195 -3.83 -6.61 10.95
CA ILE A 195 -2.80 -7.32 10.17
C ILE A 195 -2.14 -6.36 9.16
N ILE A 196 -2.94 -5.61 8.40
CA ILE A 196 -2.42 -4.71 7.36
C ILE A 196 -1.70 -3.52 7.99
N HIS A 197 -2.26 -2.89 9.02
CA HIS A 197 -1.62 -1.79 9.72
C HIS A 197 -0.25 -2.17 10.32
N TYR A 198 -0.16 -3.34 10.97
CA TYR A 198 1.10 -3.82 11.53
C TYR A 198 2.10 -4.21 10.42
N ALA A 199 1.62 -4.76 9.32
CA ALA A 199 2.45 -5.12 8.18
C ALA A 199 3.09 -3.89 7.53
N ASP A 200 2.30 -2.84 7.27
CA ASP A 200 2.79 -1.58 6.73
C ASP A 200 3.77 -0.90 7.68
N SER A 201 3.42 -0.78 8.96
CA SER A 201 4.31 -0.20 9.98
C SER A 201 5.63 -0.96 10.09
N SER A 202 5.60 -2.30 10.03
CA SER A 202 6.81 -3.13 10.10
C SER A 202 7.66 -3.03 8.84
N ALA A 203 7.03 -3.01 7.66
CA ALA A 203 7.71 -2.81 6.38
C ALA A 203 8.40 -1.44 6.35
N THR A 204 7.67 -0.38 6.68
CA THR A 204 8.18 0.98 6.78
C THR A 204 9.36 1.09 7.74
N ARG A 205 9.27 0.48 8.93
CA ARG A 205 10.35 0.47 9.92
C ARG A 205 11.58 -0.26 9.40
N TRP A 206 11.40 -1.44 8.86
CA TRP A 206 12.48 -2.25 8.30
C TRP A 206 13.17 -1.53 7.13
N GLU A 207 12.42 -0.95 6.20
CA GLU A 207 12.94 -0.20 5.04
C GLU A 207 13.77 1.01 5.47
N LYS A 208 13.29 1.73 6.49
CA LYS A 208 14.04 2.84 7.08
C LYS A 208 15.36 2.39 7.70
N GLU A 209 15.37 1.27 8.40
CA GLU A 209 16.61 0.69 8.97
C GLU A 209 17.59 0.29 7.87
N GLN A 210 17.14 -0.36 6.80
CA GLN A 210 18.00 -0.69 5.66
C GLN A 210 18.61 0.56 5.01
N TYR A 211 17.83 1.64 4.90
CA TYR A 211 18.33 2.92 4.39
C TYR A 211 19.38 3.55 5.30
N MET A 212 19.24 3.44 6.62
CA MET A 212 20.19 4.01 7.58
C MET A 212 21.50 3.20 7.69
N LEU A 213 21.47 1.92 7.34
CA LEU A 213 22.62 1.01 7.36
C LEU A 213 23.40 0.96 6.03
N SER A 214 22.85 1.55 4.96
CA SER A 214 23.46 1.64 3.61
C SER A 214 24.20 2.95 3.39
#